data_869cbea9328e643ea88ce3290318646e
#
_entry.id   869cbea9328e643ea88ce3290318646e
#
_cell.length_a   1.000
_cell.length_b   1.000
_cell.length_c   1.000
_cell.angle_alpha   90.00
_cell.angle_beta   90.00
_cell.angle_gamma   90.00
#
_symmetry.space_group_name_H-M   'P 1'
#
loop_
_entity.id
_entity.type
_entity.pdbx_description
1 polymer ?
#
loop_
_entity_poly.entity_id
_entity_poly.type
_entity_poly.pdbx_seq_one_letter_code
_entity_poly.pdbx_strand_id
1 'polypeptide(L)'
;MIIAVDFDGTIVEHKYPEIGRELPFAIETLKKLQQERHRLILWSVREGELLQEAVDFCRERGLEFYAVNSNYAEETLESNHYSRKLKADLFIDDRNLEIGRAHV
;
A
#
# COMPACT_ATOMS: atom_id res chain seq x y z
N MET A 1 -0.90 -14.17 3.50
CA MET A 1 -0.04 -13.25 4.27
C MET A 1 -0.51 -11.82 4.08
N ILE A 2 -0.14 -10.96 4.97
CA ILE A 2 -0.51 -9.55 4.88
C ILE A 2 0.70 -8.80 4.35
N ILE A 3 0.49 -8.05 3.26
CA ILE A 3 1.58 -7.37 2.57
C ILE A 3 1.27 -5.88 2.56
N ALA A 4 2.17 -5.09 3.13
CA ALA A 4 2.05 -3.64 3.11
C ALA A 4 2.81 -3.09 1.91
N VAL A 5 2.17 -2.19 1.17
CA VAL A 5 2.73 -1.69 -0.07
C VAL A 5 2.72 -0.17 -0.03
N ASP A 6 3.87 0.43 -0.30
CA ASP A 6 3.97 1.86 -0.45
C ASP A 6 3.43 2.26 -1.81
N PHE A 7 3.11 3.54 -1.99
CA PHE A 7 2.55 4.01 -3.26
C PHE A 7 3.59 4.77 -4.07
N ASP A 8 4.00 5.94 -3.56
CA ASP A 8 4.92 6.80 -4.30
C ASP A 8 6.30 6.17 -4.34
N GLY A 9 6.83 5.97 -5.54
CA GLY A 9 8.12 5.34 -5.71
C GLY A 9 8.04 3.83 -5.78
N THR A 10 6.86 3.24 -5.58
CA THR A 10 6.71 1.79 -5.59
C THR A 10 5.69 1.36 -6.65
N ILE A 11 4.51 1.93 -6.62
CA ILE A 11 3.50 1.65 -7.62
C ILE A 11 3.61 2.63 -8.77
N VAL A 12 3.94 3.87 -8.47
CA VAL A 12 4.14 4.91 -9.47
C VAL A 12 5.47 5.59 -9.21
N GLU A 13 5.97 6.31 -10.21
CA GLU A 13 7.15 7.13 -10.01
C GLU A 13 6.87 8.18 -8.96
N HIS A 14 7.90 8.56 -8.23
CA HIS A 14 7.72 9.53 -7.14
C HIS A 14 7.56 10.93 -7.70
N LYS A 15 6.34 11.44 -7.67
CA LYS A 15 6.01 12.78 -8.12
C LYS A 15 5.10 13.50 -7.13
N TYR A 16 5.11 13.04 -5.90
CA TYR A 16 4.25 13.60 -4.86
C TYR A 16 4.30 15.13 -4.86
N PRO A 17 3.18 15.83 -4.75
CA PRO A 17 1.84 15.31 -4.44
C PRO A 17 1.09 14.76 -5.65
N GLU A 18 1.62 14.92 -6.83
CA GLU A 18 0.99 14.38 -8.01
C GLU A 18 1.24 12.89 -8.10
N ILE A 19 0.45 12.22 -8.91
CA ILE A 19 0.64 10.79 -9.12
C ILE A 19 1.53 10.63 -10.33
N GLY A 20 2.67 9.99 -10.12
CA GLY A 20 3.61 9.76 -11.20
C GLY A 20 3.17 8.65 -12.11
N ARG A 21 4.03 8.32 -13.06
CA ARG A 21 3.73 7.29 -14.03
C ARG A 21 3.79 5.92 -13.36
N GLU A 22 2.89 5.05 -13.77
CA GLU A 22 2.86 3.70 -13.25
C GLU A 22 4.18 3.00 -13.53
N LEU A 23 4.72 2.34 -12.52
CA LEU A 23 5.95 1.59 -12.71
C LEU A 23 5.65 0.26 -13.38
N PRO A 24 6.54 -0.22 -14.25
CA PRO A 24 6.28 -1.45 -14.99
C PRO A 24 5.99 -2.63 -14.05
N PHE A 25 4.95 -3.38 -14.36
CA PHE A 25 4.59 -4.61 -13.68
C PHE A 25 4.14 -4.44 -12.24
N ALA A 26 4.13 -3.20 -11.70
CA ALA A 26 3.77 -3.04 -10.29
C ALA A 26 2.33 -3.48 -10.03
N ILE A 27 1.39 -2.93 -10.76
CA ILE A 27 -0.02 -3.26 -10.57
C ILE A 27 -0.26 -4.74 -10.85
N GLU A 28 0.35 -5.25 -11.92
CA GLU A 28 0.13 -6.65 -12.28
C GLU A 28 0.62 -7.59 -11.19
N THR A 29 1.79 -7.29 -10.64
CA THR A 29 2.35 -8.12 -9.60
C THR A 29 1.46 -8.11 -8.36
N LEU A 30 0.98 -6.93 -7.99
CA LEU A 30 0.14 -6.84 -6.79
C LEU A 30 -1.19 -7.54 -7.00
N LYS A 31 -1.76 -7.44 -8.19
CA LYS A 31 -3.00 -8.15 -8.46
C LYS A 31 -2.79 -9.65 -8.38
N LYS A 32 -1.65 -10.12 -8.85
CA LYS A 32 -1.36 -11.54 -8.79
C LYS A 32 -1.26 -12.01 -7.35
N LEU A 33 -0.64 -11.20 -6.50
CA LEU A 33 -0.55 -11.55 -5.09
C LEU A 33 -1.93 -11.66 -4.47
N GLN A 34 -2.85 -10.78 -4.85
CA GLN A 34 -4.21 -10.87 -4.36
C GLN A 34 -4.90 -12.13 -4.83
N GLN A 35 -4.65 -12.51 -6.07
CA GLN A 35 -5.22 -13.74 -6.60
C GLN A 35 -4.72 -14.96 -5.84
N GLU A 36 -3.54 -14.85 -5.25
CA GLU A 36 -2.99 -15.92 -4.45
C GLU A 36 -3.40 -15.78 -2.99
N ARG A 37 -4.42 -14.95 -2.73
CA ARG A 37 -5.06 -14.85 -1.42
C ARG A 37 -4.23 -14.10 -0.39
N HIS A 38 -3.32 -13.27 -0.84
CA HIS A 38 -2.64 -12.36 0.07
C HIS A 38 -3.47 -11.10 0.23
N ARG A 39 -3.41 -10.50 1.41
CA ARG A 39 -4.12 -9.26 1.67
C ARG A 39 -3.15 -8.13 1.54
N LEU A 40 -3.50 -7.15 0.72
CA LEU A 40 -2.65 -6.01 0.48
C LEU A 40 -3.16 -4.81 1.24
N ILE A 41 -2.26 -4.12 1.92
CA ILE A 41 -2.58 -2.89 2.62
C ILE A 41 -1.79 -1.78 1.96
N LEU A 42 -2.46 -0.70 1.59
CA LEU A 42 -1.76 0.47 1.07
C LEU A 42 -1.29 1.29 2.25
N TRP A 43 0.02 1.47 2.35
CA TRP A 43 0.61 2.18 3.48
C TRP A 43 1.38 3.36 2.91
N SER A 44 0.82 4.57 3.06
CA SER A 44 1.34 5.74 2.38
C SER A 44 1.36 6.93 3.31
N VAL A 45 2.25 7.87 3.03
CA VAL A 45 2.26 9.13 3.78
C VAL A 45 1.18 10.07 3.28
N ARG A 46 0.50 9.73 2.19
CA ARG A 46 -0.57 10.57 1.69
C ARG A 46 -1.73 10.57 2.65
N GLU A 47 -2.47 11.69 2.66
CA GLU A 47 -3.64 11.83 3.52
C GLU A 47 -4.74 12.51 2.75
N GLY A 48 -5.96 12.40 3.25
CA GLY A 48 -7.10 13.10 2.70
C GLY A 48 -7.31 12.83 1.23
N GLU A 49 -7.49 13.89 0.46
CA GLU A 49 -7.77 13.74 -0.96
C GLU A 49 -6.60 13.11 -1.70
N LEU A 50 -5.39 13.41 -1.28
CA LEU A 50 -4.23 12.84 -1.94
C LEU A 50 -4.19 11.33 -1.77
N LEU A 51 -4.58 10.86 -0.60
CA LEU A 51 -4.65 9.42 -0.38
C LEU A 51 -5.78 8.82 -1.20
N GLN A 52 -6.92 9.49 -1.25
CA GLN A 52 -8.05 8.98 -2.02
C GLN A 52 -7.69 8.89 -3.50
N GLU A 53 -6.91 9.85 -4.00
CA GLU A 53 -6.48 9.79 -5.38
C GLU A 53 -5.64 8.55 -5.65
N ALA A 54 -4.77 8.20 -4.72
CA ALA A 54 -3.94 7.02 -4.88
C ALA A 54 -4.79 5.75 -4.87
N VAL A 55 -5.76 5.69 -3.97
CA VAL A 55 -6.65 4.55 -3.90
C VAL A 55 -7.45 4.42 -5.19
N ASP A 56 -7.97 5.54 -5.70
CA ASP A 56 -8.76 5.53 -6.93
C ASP A 56 -7.90 5.12 -8.11
N PHE A 57 -6.66 5.60 -8.16
CA PHE A 57 -5.75 5.24 -9.22
C PHE A 57 -5.60 3.72 -9.29
N CYS A 58 -5.43 3.08 -8.17
CA CYS A 58 -5.26 1.64 -8.13
C CYS A 58 -6.56 0.93 -8.45
N ARG A 59 -7.68 1.45 -7.93
CA ARG A 59 -8.97 0.82 -8.18
C ARG A 59 -9.33 0.83 -9.65
N GLU A 60 -9.02 1.93 -10.32
CA GLU A 60 -9.31 2.02 -11.75
C GLU A 60 -8.55 0.96 -12.54
N ARG A 61 -7.49 0.45 -11.97
CA ARG A 61 -6.67 -0.57 -12.62
C ARG A 61 -6.96 -1.96 -12.09
N GLY A 62 -8.03 -2.08 -11.32
CA GLY A 62 -8.44 -3.39 -10.82
C GLY A 62 -7.75 -3.83 -9.55
N LEU A 63 -7.08 -2.93 -8.87
CA LEU A 63 -6.38 -3.26 -7.64
C LEU A 63 -7.08 -2.60 -6.47
N GLU A 64 -7.67 -3.40 -5.59
CA GLU A 64 -8.35 -2.90 -4.41
C GLU A 64 -7.65 -3.43 -3.18
N PHE A 65 -7.39 -2.54 -2.24
CA PHE A 65 -6.67 -2.90 -1.04
C PHE A 65 -7.61 -3.38 0.04
N TYR A 66 -7.12 -4.32 0.84
CA TYR A 66 -7.86 -4.80 2.01
C TYR A 66 -8.05 -3.68 3.02
N ALA A 67 -7.03 -2.84 3.18
CA ALA A 67 -7.07 -1.72 4.09
C ALA A 67 -6.10 -0.66 3.62
N VAL A 68 -6.29 0.56 4.11
CA VAL A 68 -5.46 1.69 3.72
C VAL A 68 -4.98 2.36 5.00
N ASN A 69 -3.66 2.42 5.18
CA ASN A 69 -3.03 3.05 6.33
C ASN A 69 -3.55 2.51 7.65
N SER A 70 -3.95 1.23 7.65
CA SER A 70 -4.40 0.60 8.87
C SER A 70 -4.23 -0.90 8.70
N ASN A 71 -4.33 -1.64 9.79
CA ASN A 71 -4.12 -3.08 9.74
C ASN A 71 -5.35 -3.83 9.26
N TYR A 72 -6.53 -3.28 9.46
CA TYR A 72 -7.76 -3.87 8.91
C TYR A 72 -8.69 -2.77 8.50
N ALA A 73 -9.65 -3.17 7.67
CA ALA A 73 -10.54 -2.20 7.06
C ALA A 73 -11.35 -1.39 8.05
N GLU A 74 -11.67 -1.96 9.21
CA GLU A 74 -12.46 -1.23 10.19
C GLU A 74 -11.63 -0.40 11.14
N GLU A 75 -10.34 -0.50 11.08
CA GLU A 75 -9.51 0.25 11.99
C GLU A 75 -9.65 1.73 11.72
N THR A 76 -9.83 2.51 12.78
CA THR A 76 -10.00 3.95 12.64
C THR A 76 -8.77 4.64 13.17
N LEU A 77 -8.71 5.94 12.93
CA LEU A 77 -7.63 6.74 13.48
C LEU A 77 -7.56 6.63 14.98
N GLU A 78 -8.71 6.56 15.61
CA GLU A 78 -8.73 6.48 17.05
C GLU A 78 -8.20 5.15 17.55
N SER A 79 -8.59 4.08 16.91
CA SER A 79 -8.11 2.80 17.35
C SER A 79 -6.67 2.58 16.89
N ASN A 80 -6.31 3.11 15.76
CA ASN A 80 -4.96 3.01 15.30
C ASN A 80 -4.05 3.88 16.14
N HIS A 81 -4.52 4.98 16.53
CA HIS A 81 -3.87 5.78 17.50
C HIS A 81 -2.53 6.15 17.10
N TYR A 82 -1.92 6.41 16.57
CA TYR A 82 -0.61 6.82 16.31
C TYR A 82 0.37 5.72 16.31
N SER A 83 -0.05 4.54 16.55
CA SER A 83 0.92 3.53 16.71
C SER A 83 1.73 3.42 15.46
N ARG A 84 1.16 3.58 14.37
CA ARG A 84 1.90 3.45 13.15
C ARG A 84 2.66 2.16 13.04
N LYS A 85 2.49 1.27 13.97
CA LYS A 85 3.14 -0.02 13.85
C LYS A 85 2.25 -0.90 13.03
N LEU A 86 2.66 -1.12 11.80
CA LEU A 86 1.91 -1.92 10.86
C LEU A 86 2.32 -3.37 11.02
N LYS A 87 1.34 -4.23 11.27
CA LYS A 87 1.61 -5.64 11.36
C LYS A 87 1.45 -6.25 9.99
N ALA A 88 2.55 -6.46 9.34
CA ALA A 88 2.54 -7.07 8.02
C ALA A 88 3.64 -8.09 7.94
N ASP A 89 3.41 -9.11 7.14
CA ASP A 89 4.41 -10.14 6.95
C ASP A 89 5.48 -9.71 5.97
N LEU A 90 5.15 -8.77 5.11
CA LEU A 90 6.05 -8.35 4.06
C LEU A 90 5.80 -6.89 3.77
N PHE A 91 6.87 -6.14 3.50
CA PHE A 91 6.77 -4.75 3.12
C PHE A 91 7.38 -4.58 1.75
N ILE A 92 6.68 -3.87 0.87
CA ILE A 92 7.18 -3.54 -0.45
C ILE A 92 7.25 -2.02 -0.54
N ASP A 93 8.45 -1.48 -0.73
CA ASP A 93 8.58 -0.03 -0.82
C ASP A 93 9.60 0.31 -1.91
N ASP A 94 9.88 1.62 -2.04
CA ASP A 94 10.66 2.11 -3.17
C ASP A 94 12.12 1.69 -3.10
N ARG A 95 12.53 1.05 -2.04
CA ARG A 95 13.92 0.65 -1.93
C ARG A 95 14.12 -0.82 -2.20
N ASN A 96 13.21 -1.62 -1.70
CA ASN A 96 13.36 -3.05 -1.88
C ASN A 96 12.14 -3.77 -1.37
N LEU A 97 12.18 -5.07 -1.58
CA LEU A 97 11.20 -5.99 -1.04
C LEU A 97 11.80 -6.58 0.20
N GLU A 98 11.14 -6.40 1.34
CA GLU A 98 11.69 -6.88 2.58
C GLU A 98 10.69 -7.69 3.36
N ILE A 99 11.18 -8.69 4.05
CA ILE A 99 10.35 -9.50 4.93
C ILE A 99 10.09 -8.69 6.19
N GLY A 100 8.84 -8.67 6.64
CA GLY A 100 8.48 -7.80 7.74
C GLY A 100 9.38 -7.89 8.95
N ARG A 101 9.78 -9.09 9.33
CA ARG A 101 10.61 -9.24 10.51
C ARG A 101 12.01 -8.67 10.32
N ALA A 102 12.43 -8.49 9.12
CA ALA A 102 13.77 -8.01 8.88
C ALA A 102 13.91 -6.54 9.16
N HIS A 103 12.81 -5.88 9.30
CA HIS A 103 12.85 -4.47 9.56
C HIS A 103 12.58 -4.14 10.96
N VAL A 104 12.36 -5.08 11.72
CA VAL A 104 12.04 -4.77 13.09
C VAL A 104 13.28 -4.58 13.87
#